data_fc88ca20dd7a17bde464aa6ededcb761
#
_entry.id   fc88ca20dd7a17bde464aa6ededcb761
#
_cell.length_a   1.000
_cell.length_b   1.000
_cell.length_c   1.000
_cell.angle_alpha   90.00
_cell.angle_beta   90.00
_cell.angle_gamma   90.00
#
_symmetry.space_group_name_H-M   'P 1'
#
loop_
_entity.id
_entity.type
_entity.pdbx_description
1 polymer ?
#
loop_
_entity_poly.entity_id
_entity_poly.type
_entity_poly.pdbx_seq_one_letter_code
_entity_poly.pdbx_strand_id
1 'polypeptide(L)'
;VRSAARLSNDQALAISRCDPGPGLDLTRDLEIWVRVAWTPSGDQGLVLMPGEGVGRFGAGGDACLSTYARQLLECTLLPLLPPGRGLVVEPVLPRGRSLAERTSNAAFGVVDGLALIGTQAEVQQSAAPEQLEQALRELRALVADPGFGGSVALVIGENGLDLARRAGLS
;
A
#
# COMPACT_ATOMS: atom_id res chain seq x y z
N VAL A 1 -5.32 -16.74 7.31
CA VAL A 1 -4.09 -16.99 8.12
C VAL A 1 -3.59 -18.37 7.78
N ARG A 2 -2.29 -18.50 7.47
CA ARG A 2 -1.62 -19.79 7.20
C ARG A 2 -1.09 -20.42 8.47
N SER A 3 -0.52 -19.59 9.33
CA SER A 3 -0.04 -20.02 10.65
C SER A 3 -0.10 -18.87 11.64
N ALA A 4 -0.22 -19.18 12.91
CA ALA A 4 -0.08 -18.26 14.02
C ALA A 4 0.56 -18.96 15.19
N ALA A 5 1.43 -18.27 15.91
CA ALA A 5 2.13 -18.79 17.06
C ALA A 5 2.33 -17.70 18.11
N ARG A 6 2.26 -18.11 19.37
CA ARG A 6 2.75 -17.31 20.48
C ARG A 6 4.28 -17.47 20.55
N LEU A 7 5.00 -16.36 20.52
CA LEU A 7 6.47 -16.34 20.60
C LEU A 7 6.95 -16.27 22.06
N SER A 8 6.22 -15.51 22.89
CA SER A 8 6.49 -15.36 24.31
C SER A 8 5.19 -15.04 25.07
N ASN A 9 5.31 -14.67 26.34
CA ASN A 9 4.15 -14.20 27.11
C ASN A 9 3.55 -12.91 26.57
N ASP A 10 4.35 -12.08 25.90
CA ASP A 10 3.99 -10.74 25.46
C ASP A 10 4.02 -10.57 23.95
N GLN A 11 4.35 -11.62 23.19
CA GLN A 11 4.51 -11.55 21.73
C GLN A 11 3.85 -12.72 21.02
N ALA A 12 3.31 -12.41 19.83
CA ALA A 12 2.80 -13.40 18.89
C ALA A 12 3.13 -13.01 17.44
N LEU A 13 3.09 -14.00 16.57
CA LEU A 13 3.30 -13.85 15.13
C LEU A 13 2.18 -14.56 14.39
N ALA A 14 1.63 -13.92 13.37
CA ALA A 14 0.76 -14.56 12.40
C ALA A 14 1.33 -14.39 10.99
N ILE A 15 1.12 -15.38 10.14
CA ILE A 15 1.57 -15.39 8.75
C ILE A 15 0.37 -15.64 7.86
N SER A 16 0.21 -14.81 6.85
CA SER A 16 -0.76 -14.93 5.78
C SER A 16 -0.08 -14.79 4.42
N ARG A 17 -0.84 -14.94 3.35
CA ARG A 17 -0.39 -14.65 1.99
C ARG A 17 -1.37 -13.71 1.32
N CYS A 18 -0.83 -12.83 0.51
CA CYS A 18 -1.62 -11.94 -0.32
C CYS A 18 -2.30 -12.74 -1.43
N ASP A 19 -3.60 -12.57 -1.56
CA ASP A 19 -4.39 -13.02 -2.69
C ASP A 19 -5.03 -11.79 -3.35
N PRO A 20 -4.43 -11.26 -4.42
CA PRO A 20 -4.93 -10.07 -5.10
C PRO A 20 -6.12 -10.36 -6.03
N GLY A 21 -6.70 -11.57 -5.96
CA GLY A 21 -7.75 -11.98 -6.87
C GLY A 21 -7.25 -12.39 -8.26
N PRO A 22 -8.13 -12.50 -9.27
CA PRO A 22 -7.75 -12.88 -10.63
C PRO A 22 -6.89 -11.80 -11.31
N GLY A 23 -5.93 -12.22 -12.11
CA GLY A 23 -5.07 -11.33 -12.89
C GLY A 23 -3.57 -11.45 -12.55
N LEU A 24 -2.78 -10.61 -13.20
CA LEU A 24 -1.35 -10.49 -12.95
C LEU A 24 -1.12 -9.45 -11.86
N ASP A 25 -0.54 -9.86 -10.74
CA ASP A 25 -0.18 -8.98 -9.65
C ASP A 25 1.15 -9.40 -9.04
N LEU A 26 2.02 -8.43 -8.80
CA LEU A 26 3.34 -8.63 -8.20
C LEU A 26 3.27 -9.14 -6.76
N THR A 27 2.17 -8.87 -6.08
CA THR A 27 1.96 -9.23 -4.67
C THR A 27 1.35 -10.61 -4.47
N ARG A 28 1.02 -11.33 -5.57
CA ARG A 28 0.48 -12.69 -5.48
C ARG A 28 1.39 -13.59 -4.66
N ASP A 29 0.81 -14.32 -3.70
CA ASP A 29 1.50 -15.20 -2.77
C ASP A 29 2.62 -14.51 -1.94
N LEU A 30 2.65 -13.17 -1.90
CA LEU A 30 3.53 -12.46 -0.99
C LEU A 30 3.17 -12.83 0.45
N GLU A 31 4.15 -13.33 1.19
CA GLU A 31 3.94 -13.56 2.61
C GLU A 31 3.82 -12.23 3.36
N ILE A 32 2.81 -12.15 4.18
CA ILE A 32 2.53 -11.04 5.07
C ILE A 32 2.65 -11.61 6.49
N TRP A 33 3.66 -11.17 7.20
CA TRP A 33 3.85 -11.51 8.59
C TRP A 33 3.35 -10.34 9.44
N VAL A 34 2.68 -10.63 10.52
CA VAL A 34 2.26 -9.62 11.49
C VAL A 34 2.75 -10.07 12.85
N ARG A 35 3.72 -9.36 13.36
CA ARG A 35 4.21 -9.50 14.72
C ARG A 35 3.46 -8.54 15.62
N VAL A 36 3.00 -9.02 16.76
CA VAL A 36 2.35 -8.21 17.77
C VAL A 36 3.04 -8.35 19.11
N ALA A 37 3.07 -7.27 19.87
CA ALA A 37 3.61 -7.25 21.21
C ALA A 37 2.76 -6.33 22.10
N TRP A 38 2.61 -6.67 23.38
CA TRP A 38 2.01 -5.74 24.33
C TRP A 38 2.90 -4.50 24.47
N THR A 39 2.29 -3.33 24.55
CA THR A 39 3.03 -2.11 24.90
C THR A 39 3.49 -2.18 26.36
N PRO A 40 4.54 -1.42 26.73
CA PRO A 40 4.88 -1.21 28.11
C PRO A 40 3.68 -0.71 28.94
N SER A 41 3.70 -0.98 30.25
CA SER A 41 2.63 -0.60 31.14
C SER A 41 2.36 0.91 31.09
N GLY A 42 1.10 1.28 30.83
CA GLY A 42 0.65 2.67 30.79
C GLY A 42 0.29 3.17 29.39
N ASP A 43 0.88 2.63 28.34
CA ASP A 43 0.50 2.98 26.97
C ASP A 43 -0.74 2.19 26.55
N GLN A 44 -1.80 2.91 26.20
CA GLN A 44 -3.05 2.34 25.72
C GLN A 44 -3.20 2.57 24.21
N GLY A 45 -3.91 1.67 23.54
CA GLY A 45 -4.23 1.80 22.12
C GLY A 45 -3.34 0.97 21.21
N LEU A 46 -3.29 1.35 19.93
CA LEU A 46 -2.59 0.64 18.88
C LEU A 46 -1.40 1.46 18.37
N VAL A 47 -0.23 0.87 18.40
CA VAL A 47 0.98 1.43 17.82
C VAL A 47 1.34 0.63 16.57
N LEU A 48 1.33 1.27 15.40
CA LEU A 48 1.70 0.66 14.13
C LEU A 48 3.16 0.98 13.81
N MET A 49 3.99 -0.04 13.73
CA MET A 49 5.41 0.08 13.40
C MET A 49 5.72 -0.64 12.09
N PRO A 50 6.35 0.03 11.10
CA PRO A 50 6.75 -0.66 9.89
C PRO A 50 7.91 -1.63 10.18
N GLY A 51 7.68 -2.89 9.89
CA GLY A 51 8.72 -3.92 9.90
C GLY A 51 9.49 -3.98 8.58
N GLU A 52 10.34 -5.00 8.45
CA GLU A 52 11.12 -5.22 7.24
C GLU A 52 10.25 -5.30 5.98
N GLY A 53 10.68 -4.62 4.92
CA GLY A 53 10.01 -4.63 3.62
C GLY A 53 8.69 -3.85 3.54
N VAL A 54 8.25 -3.24 4.64
CA VAL A 54 7.15 -2.25 4.62
C VAL A 54 7.72 -0.87 4.30
N GLY A 55 7.17 -0.22 3.30
CA GLY A 55 7.60 1.08 2.83
C GLY A 55 7.40 2.19 3.85
N ARG A 56 8.28 3.20 3.79
CA ARG A 56 8.27 4.40 4.62
C ARG A 56 8.29 5.65 3.77
N PHE A 57 7.76 6.75 4.27
CA PHE A 57 7.90 8.05 3.64
C PHE A 57 9.25 8.66 4.00
N GLY A 58 10.22 8.56 3.08
CA GLY A 58 11.61 8.98 3.30
C GLY A 58 12.37 8.11 4.31
N ALA A 59 13.65 8.38 4.47
CA ALA A 59 14.53 7.66 5.39
C ALA A 59 14.12 7.92 6.84
N GLY A 60 13.77 6.86 7.57
CA GLY A 60 13.35 6.94 8.97
C GLY A 60 11.95 7.51 9.21
N GLY A 61 11.16 7.72 8.15
CA GLY A 61 9.79 8.20 8.24
C GLY A 61 8.77 7.16 8.69
N ASP A 62 7.52 7.59 8.82
CA ASP A 62 6.40 6.73 9.18
C ASP A 62 6.13 5.65 8.13
N ALA A 63 5.49 4.58 8.56
CA ALA A 63 5.00 3.55 7.66
C ALA A 63 4.10 4.15 6.58
N CYS A 64 4.35 3.78 5.34
CA CYS A 64 3.47 4.12 4.23
C CYS A 64 2.21 3.24 4.31
N LEU A 65 1.27 3.69 5.13
CA LEU A 65 0.01 3.01 5.44
C LEU A 65 -1.15 3.95 5.08
N SER A 66 -2.09 3.49 4.26
CA SER A 66 -3.28 4.28 3.95
C SER A 66 -4.17 4.49 5.17
N THR A 67 -4.94 5.57 5.16
CA THR A 67 -5.94 5.84 6.20
C THR A 67 -6.93 4.68 6.34
N TYR A 68 -7.36 4.09 5.23
CA TYR A 68 -8.25 2.93 5.23
C TYR A 68 -7.61 1.72 5.93
N ALA A 69 -6.36 1.37 5.59
CA ALA A 69 -5.67 0.25 6.20
C ALA A 69 -5.45 0.47 7.71
N ARG A 70 -5.13 1.70 8.13
CA ARG A 70 -5.03 2.06 9.54
C ARG A 70 -6.37 1.88 10.26
N GLN A 71 -7.44 2.46 9.74
CA GLN A 71 -8.78 2.34 10.32
C GLN A 71 -9.24 0.88 10.41
N LEU A 72 -8.97 0.07 9.39
CA LEU A 72 -9.30 -1.36 9.40
C LEU A 72 -8.60 -2.10 10.55
N LEU A 73 -7.31 -1.84 10.75
CA LEU A 73 -6.56 -2.40 11.87
C LEU A 73 -7.11 -1.93 13.22
N GLU A 74 -7.37 -0.64 13.36
CA GLU A 74 -7.92 -0.06 14.59
C GLU A 74 -9.30 -0.64 14.93
N CYS A 75 -10.23 -0.63 13.97
CA CYS A 75 -11.59 -1.18 14.17
C CYS A 75 -11.57 -2.68 14.49
N THR A 76 -10.58 -3.41 13.97
CA THR A 76 -10.49 -4.86 14.17
C THR A 76 -9.82 -5.21 15.49
N LEU A 77 -8.76 -4.50 15.87
CA LEU A 77 -7.89 -4.89 16.98
C LEU A 77 -8.24 -4.19 18.30
N LEU A 78 -8.63 -2.91 18.28
CA LEU A 78 -8.94 -2.18 19.51
C LEU A 78 -10.01 -2.86 20.37
N PRO A 79 -11.11 -3.39 19.81
CA PRO A 79 -12.12 -4.10 20.60
C PRO A 79 -11.62 -5.37 21.29
N LEU A 80 -10.49 -5.91 20.84
CA LEU A 80 -9.91 -7.13 21.38
C LEU A 80 -8.90 -6.87 22.52
N LEU A 81 -8.52 -5.60 22.73
CA LEU A 81 -7.55 -5.25 23.75
C LEU A 81 -8.18 -5.29 25.15
N PRO A 82 -7.52 -5.93 26.13
CA PRO A 82 -7.93 -5.82 27.52
C PRO A 82 -7.83 -4.36 28.03
N PRO A 83 -8.68 -3.96 28.97
CA PRO A 83 -8.60 -2.62 29.57
C PRO A 83 -7.18 -2.31 30.11
N GLY A 84 -6.69 -1.12 29.81
CA GLY A 84 -5.37 -0.65 30.28
C GLY A 84 -4.17 -1.25 29.55
N ARG A 85 -4.39 -1.99 28.46
CA ARG A 85 -3.32 -2.52 27.61
C ARG A 85 -3.30 -1.85 26.25
N GLY A 86 -2.11 -1.72 25.69
CA GLY A 86 -1.90 -1.34 24.31
C GLY A 86 -1.18 -2.45 23.53
N LEU A 87 -1.20 -2.35 22.22
CA LEU A 87 -0.63 -3.33 21.30
C LEU A 87 0.24 -2.64 20.27
N VAL A 88 1.48 -3.08 20.16
CA VAL A 88 2.35 -2.81 19.01
C VAL A 88 2.01 -3.81 17.92
N VAL A 89 1.77 -3.34 16.71
CA VAL A 89 1.55 -4.15 15.51
C VAL A 89 2.63 -3.83 14.49
N GLU A 90 3.38 -4.83 14.10
CA GLU A 90 4.48 -4.71 13.16
C GLU A 90 4.23 -5.64 11.97
N PRO A 91 3.69 -5.12 10.86
CA PRO A 91 3.64 -5.85 9.60
C PRO A 91 5.05 -5.98 9.01
N VAL A 92 5.35 -7.15 8.47
CA VAL A 92 6.62 -7.49 7.81
C VAL A 92 6.30 -8.11 6.46
N LEU A 93 6.98 -7.65 5.44
CA LEU A 93 6.89 -8.16 4.06
C LEU A 93 8.26 -8.69 3.63
N PRO A 94 8.59 -9.98 3.86
CA PRO A 94 9.95 -10.48 3.68
C PRO A 94 10.55 -10.22 2.30
N ARG A 95 9.72 -10.17 1.24
CA ARG A 95 10.13 -9.81 -0.12
C ARG A 95 9.76 -8.37 -0.51
N GLY A 96 9.33 -7.55 0.44
CA GLY A 96 8.79 -6.22 0.17
C GLY A 96 9.79 -5.29 -0.50
N ARG A 97 11.07 -5.31 -0.09
CA ARG A 97 12.12 -4.49 -0.70
C ARG A 97 12.34 -4.84 -2.17
N SER A 98 12.56 -6.10 -2.46
CA SER A 98 12.82 -6.54 -3.85
C SER A 98 11.63 -6.36 -4.78
N LEU A 99 10.40 -6.44 -4.25
CA LEU A 99 9.20 -6.15 -5.02
C LEU A 99 9.00 -4.65 -5.22
N ALA A 100 9.35 -3.82 -4.24
CA ALA A 100 9.23 -2.37 -4.35
C ALA A 100 10.05 -1.79 -5.51
N GLU A 101 11.21 -2.38 -5.83
CA GLU A 101 12.04 -2.00 -6.98
C GLU A 101 11.31 -2.16 -8.33
N ARG A 102 10.25 -2.97 -8.37
CA ARG A 102 9.42 -3.23 -9.53
C ARG A 102 8.11 -2.44 -9.54
N THR A 103 7.99 -1.48 -8.66
CA THR A 103 6.79 -0.63 -8.47
C THR A 103 7.14 0.84 -8.64
N SER A 104 6.14 1.69 -8.67
CA SER A 104 6.30 3.15 -8.69
C SER A 104 6.56 3.77 -7.31
N ASN A 105 6.76 2.98 -6.26
CA ASN A 105 6.88 3.47 -4.89
C ASN A 105 7.94 4.58 -4.73
N ALA A 106 9.09 4.43 -5.40
CA ALA A 106 10.16 5.43 -5.35
C ALA A 106 9.74 6.79 -5.92
N ALA A 107 8.90 6.82 -6.97
CA ALA A 107 8.37 8.04 -7.56
C ALA A 107 7.47 8.82 -6.58
N PHE A 108 6.86 8.11 -5.62
CA PHE A 108 6.04 8.70 -4.56
C PHE A 108 6.80 8.93 -3.25
N GLY A 109 8.13 8.84 -3.27
CA GLY A 109 8.97 9.04 -2.09
C GLY A 109 8.89 7.91 -1.06
N VAL A 110 8.37 6.75 -1.45
CA VAL A 110 8.33 5.57 -0.59
C VAL A 110 9.61 4.78 -0.74
N VAL A 111 10.31 4.57 0.36
CA VAL A 111 11.56 3.83 0.45
C VAL A 111 11.43 2.58 1.32
N ASP A 112 12.43 1.71 1.31
CA ASP A 112 12.59 0.52 2.16
C ASP A 112 11.59 -0.62 1.96
N GLY A 113 10.60 -0.48 1.07
CA GLY A 113 9.66 -1.57 0.84
C GLY A 113 8.37 -1.16 0.14
N LEU A 114 7.37 -2.02 0.24
CA LEU A 114 6.05 -1.81 -0.32
C LEU A 114 5.16 -0.96 0.59
N ALA A 115 4.41 -0.04 0.00
CA ALA A 115 3.35 0.68 0.69
C ALA A 115 2.14 -0.24 0.97
N LEU A 116 1.53 -0.09 2.14
CA LEU A 116 0.27 -0.76 2.51
C LEU A 116 -0.89 0.19 2.19
N ILE A 117 -1.24 0.27 0.90
CA ILE A 117 -2.15 1.28 0.34
C ILE A 117 -3.54 0.75 -0.04
N GLY A 118 -3.99 -0.35 0.53
CA GLY A 118 -5.39 -0.76 0.34
C GLY A 118 -6.33 0.42 0.65
N THR A 119 -7.18 0.80 -0.30
CA THR A 119 -8.09 1.95 -0.18
C THR A 119 -9.54 1.53 0.01
N GLN A 120 -9.84 0.26 -0.22
CA GLN A 120 -11.18 -0.32 -0.11
C GLN A 120 -11.10 -1.85 0.07
N ALA A 121 -12.20 -2.44 0.54
CA ALA A 121 -12.29 -3.89 0.77
C ALA A 121 -12.45 -4.70 -0.52
N GLU A 122 -13.01 -4.10 -1.56
CA GLU A 122 -13.27 -4.74 -2.84
C GLU A 122 -12.29 -4.25 -3.91
N VAL A 123 -11.83 -5.18 -4.74
CA VAL A 123 -10.98 -4.86 -5.89
C VAL A 123 -11.85 -4.36 -7.02
N GLN A 124 -11.62 -3.13 -7.47
CA GLN A 124 -12.22 -2.63 -8.71
C GLN A 124 -11.47 -3.24 -9.91
N GLN A 125 -12.20 -3.99 -10.72
CA GLN A 125 -11.66 -4.60 -11.95
C GLN A 125 -11.66 -3.64 -13.15
N SER A 126 -12.36 -2.52 -13.03
CA SER A 126 -12.45 -1.49 -14.07
C SER A 126 -12.49 -0.10 -13.45
N ALA A 127 -12.13 0.91 -14.22
CA ALA A 127 -12.30 2.30 -13.80
C ALA A 127 -13.78 2.61 -13.50
N ALA A 128 -14.02 3.41 -12.46
CA ALA A 128 -15.38 3.91 -12.21
C ALA A 128 -15.85 4.77 -13.39
N PRO A 129 -17.17 4.74 -13.72
CA PRO A 129 -17.72 5.54 -14.83
C PRO A 129 -17.31 7.02 -14.78
N GLU A 130 -17.27 7.60 -13.59
CA GLU A 130 -16.87 9.01 -13.38
C GLU A 130 -15.41 9.26 -13.75
N GLN A 131 -14.51 8.31 -13.53
CA GLN A 131 -13.10 8.39 -13.92
C GLN A 131 -12.95 8.35 -15.44
N LEU A 132 -13.72 7.50 -16.11
CA LEU A 132 -13.76 7.46 -17.58
C LEU A 132 -14.28 8.77 -18.16
N GLU A 133 -15.38 9.30 -17.63
CA GLU A 133 -15.94 10.57 -18.06
C GLU A 133 -14.97 11.73 -17.85
N GLN A 134 -14.26 11.74 -16.74
CA GLN A 134 -13.21 12.73 -16.46
C GLN A 134 -12.10 12.67 -17.50
N ALA A 135 -11.53 11.48 -17.74
CA ALA A 135 -10.48 11.28 -18.74
C ALA A 135 -10.92 11.68 -20.14
N LEU A 136 -12.19 11.38 -20.53
CA LEU A 136 -12.74 11.79 -21.81
C LEU A 136 -12.92 13.31 -21.91
N ARG A 137 -13.32 13.98 -20.82
CA ARG A 137 -13.39 15.46 -20.80
C ARG A 137 -12.01 16.09 -20.99
N GLU A 138 -11.02 15.60 -20.28
CA GLU A 138 -9.63 16.08 -20.38
C GLU A 138 -9.06 15.85 -21.79
N LEU A 139 -9.28 14.68 -22.37
CA LEU A 139 -8.85 14.39 -23.74
C LEU A 139 -9.52 15.31 -24.76
N ARG A 140 -10.83 15.54 -24.64
CA ARG A 140 -11.55 16.46 -25.54
C ARG A 140 -11.05 17.89 -25.42
N ALA A 141 -10.79 18.35 -24.20
CA ALA A 141 -10.21 19.67 -23.96
C ALA A 141 -8.83 19.80 -24.60
N LEU A 142 -7.97 18.79 -24.45
CA LEU A 142 -6.65 18.77 -25.05
C LEU A 142 -6.71 18.81 -26.58
N VAL A 143 -7.57 17.99 -27.20
CA VAL A 143 -7.74 17.95 -28.66
C VAL A 143 -8.33 19.25 -29.22
N ALA A 144 -9.13 19.96 -28.45
CA ALA A 144 -9.71 21.24 -28.81
C ALA A 144 -8.76 22.44 -28.64
N ASP A 145 -7.60 22.23 -27.97
CA ASP A 145 -6.60 23.27 -27.77
C ASP A 145 -5.97 23.67 -29.12
N PRO A 146 -5.90 24.98 -29.48
CA PRO A 146 -5.27 25.43 -30.73
C PRO A 146 -3.78 25.03 -30.85
N GLY A 147 -3.09 24.77 -29.74
CA GLY A 147 -1.71 24.30 -29.70
C GLY A 147 -1.55 22.77 -29.82
N PHE A 148 -2.64 22.03 -30.01
CA PHE A 148 -2.60 20.59 -30.08
C PHE A 148 -1.80 20.09 -31.29
N GLY A 149 -0.71 19.35 -31.04
CA GLY A 149 0.22 18.85 -32.08
C GLY A 149 -0.30 17.65 -32.88
N GLY A 150 -1.56 17.23 -32.73
CA GLY A 150 -2.20 16.16 -33.52
C GLY A 150 -1.94 14.73 -33.00
N SER A 151 -1.22 14.57 -31.89
CA SER A 151 -0.99 13.24 -31.29
C SER A 151 -1.08 13.26 -29.76
N VAL A 152 -1.55 12.17 -29.18
CA VAL A 152 -1.64 11.97 -27.72
C VAL A 152 -1.00 10.63 -27.36
N ALA A 153 -0.16 10.63 -26.35
CA ALA A 153 0.37 9.41 -25.74
C ALA A 153 -0.49 9.03 -24.53
N LEU A 154 -1.13 7.86 -24.59
CA LEU A 154 -1.84 7.30 -23.45
C LEU A 154 -0.88 6.44 -22.64
N VAL A 155 -0.73 6.77 -21.38
CA VAL A 155 0.18 6.06 -20.45
C VAL A 155 -0.57 5.54 -19.25
N ILE A 156 -0.04 4.49 -18.60
CA ILE A 156 -0.61 3.92 -17.39
C ILE A 156 0.36 4.16 -16.24
N GLY A 157 -0.08 4.93 -15.25
CA GLY A 157 0.66 5.23 -14.03
C GLY A 157 1.96 6.01 -14.25
N GLU A 158 2.66 6.29 -13.15
CA GLU A 158 3.88 7.11 -13.17
C GLU A 158 5.02 6.50 -13.99
N ASN A 159 5.16 5.17 -13.99
CA ASN A 159 6.17 4.50 -14.82
C ASN A 159 5.93 4.72 -16.31
N GLY A 160 4.68 4.68 -16.75
CA GLY A 160 4.31 4.98 -18.13
C GLY A 160 4.59 6.44 -18.48
N LEU A 161 4.29 7.37 -17.57
CA LEU A 161 4.57 8.79 -17.74
C LEU A 161 6.08 9.07 -17.83
N ASP A 162 6.88 8.46 -16.97
CA ASP A 162 8.34 8.59 -17.01
C ASP A 162 8.93 8.04 -18.31
N LEU A 163 8.43 6.89 -18.78
CA LEU A 163 8.84 6.32 -20.05
C LEU A 163 8.49 7.23 -21.24
N ALA A 164 7.29 7.81 -21.24
CA ALA A 164 6.85 8.76 -22.27
C ALA A 164 7.76 10.00 -22.30
N ARG A 165 8.07 10.58 -21.14
CA ARG A 165 9.00 11.71 -21.02
C ARG A 165 10.40 11.38 -21.54
N ARG A 166 10.94 10.21 -21.21
CA ARG A 166 12.24 9.74 -21.72
C ARG A 166 12.22 9.51 -23.24
N ALA A 167 11.07 9.15 -23.78
CA ALA A 167 10.86 9.02 -25.22
C ALA A 167 10.63 10.37 -25.94
N GLY A 168 10.66 11.50 -25.21
CA GLY A 168 10.43 12.84 -25.76
C GLY A 168 8.97 13.15 -26.04
N LEU A 169 8.04 12.40 -25.47
CA LEU A 169 6.61 12.67 -25.54
C LEU A 169 6.23 13.60 -24.38
N SER A 170 5.71 14.77 -24.71
CA SER A 170 5.28 15.80 -23.72
C SER A 170 3.76 15.92 -23.71
#